data_47a703fb705382bf72a23ec4b7f99547
#
_entry.id   47a703fb705382bf72a23ec4b7f99547
#
_cell.length_a   1.000
_cell.length_b   1.000
_cell.length_c   1.000
_cell.angle_alpha   90.00
_cell.angle_beta   90.00
_cell.angle_gamma   90.00
#
_symmetry.space_group_name_H-M   'P 1'
#
loop_
_entity.id
_entity.type
_entity.pdbx_description
1 polymer ?
#
loop_
_entity_poly.entity_id
_entity_poly.type
_entity_poly.pdbx_seq_one_letter_code
_entity_poly.pdbx_strand_id
1 'polypeptide(L)'
;MDYTTKLAYQSNYWYNDGLKKANIRDLTGAINSLKKSLQYNRDNIASRNLLGLVYYGRGDVVEALTEWVLSKNLQPKENIANYYIKKVKEKQEDLDRINQAIKRYNQALDYCYQKNEDLAMIQLKKAIELHPAYVKAYQLLTLLYIHGEQYAEARKNIRIAHKLDKTDDITMRYMHELNQVRKARNIKLITDDSANKNKKKKAKQTVTYNIGNETIIQPVTTGLKDNVGLHSMINIVLGVIVGVAVMAFLIMPAVSASKESKTNQQ
;
A
#
# COMPACT_ATOMS: atom_id res chain seq x y z
N MET A 1 24.79 16.24 27.03
CA MET A 1 24.55 15.12 26.11
C MET A 1 25.53 15.25 24.96
N ASP A 2 26.39 14.29 24.77
CA ASP A 2 27.38 14.28 23.71
C ASP A 2 26.72 14.28 22.33
N TYR A 3 27.39 14.83 21.33
CA TYR A 3 26.87 14.97 19.97
C TYR A 3 26.52 13.62 19.34
N THR A 4 27.34 12.60 19.53
CA THR A 4 27.11 11.22 19.07
C THR A 4 25.86 10.60 19.67
N THR A 5 25.65 10.81 20.97
CA THR A 5 24.44 10.36 21.68
C THR A 5 23.18 11.05 21.12
N LYS A 6 23.28 12.34 20.77
CA LYS A 6 22.18 13.11 20.17
C LYS A 6 21.81 12.55 18.77
N LEU A 7 22.81 12.22 17.95
CA LEU A 7 22.58 11.61 16.64
C LEU A 7 21.93 10.23 16.77
N ALA A 8 22.40 9.40 17.69
CA ALA A 8 21.82 8.09 17.97
C ALA A 8 20.35 8.21 18.43
N TYR A 9 20.04 9.17 19.29
CA TYR A 9 18.68 9.45 19.74
C TYR A 9 17.78 9.85 18.56
N GLN A 10 18.24 10.77 17.68
CA GLN A 10 17.50 11.18 16.50
C GLN A 10 17.26 10.02 15.53
N SER A 11 18.27 9.18 15.32
CA SER A 11 18.14 7.96 14.50
C SER A 11 17.06 7.04 15.06
N ASN A 12 17.07 6.78 16.36
CA ASN A 12 16.09 5.91 17.01
C ASN A 12 14.66 6.52 16.97
N TYR A 13 14.55 7.84 17.12
CA TYR A 13 13.26 8.52 16.98
C TYR A 13 12.65 8.26 15.60
N TRP A 14 13.42 8.47 14.52
CA TRP A 14 12.96 8.27 13.16
C TRP A 14 12.74 6.78 12.81
N TYR A 15 13.50 5.87 13.42
CA TYR A 15 13.23 4.42 13.34
C TYR A 15 11.85 4.09 13.91
N ASN A 16 11.55 4.55 15.12
CA ASN A 16 10.26 4.31 15.77
C ASN A 16 9.09 4.93 15.00
N ASP A 17 9.26 6.11 14.42
CA ASP A 17 8.27 6.73 13.54
C ASP A 17 8.04 5.88 12.28
N GLY A 18 9.11 5.41 11.64
CA GLY A 18 9.03 4.50 10.51
C GLY A 18 8.33 3.18 10.83
N LEU A 19 8.61 2.61 12.00
CA LEU A 19 7.94 1.39 12.47
C LEU A 19 6.43 1.59 12.68
N LYS A 20 6.03 2.70 13.30
CA LYS A 20 4.60 3.05 13.46
C LYS A 20 3.89 3.17 12.11
N LYS A 21 4.51 3.86 11.15
CA LYS A 21 3.97 4.05 9.80
C LYS A 21 3.85 2.72 9.04
N ALA A 22 4.88 1.87 9.11
CA ALA A 22 4.85 0.55 8.48
C ALA A 22 3.67 -0.31 8.97
N ASN A 23 3.40 -0.28 10.28
CA ASN A 23 2.30 -1.03 10.89
C ASN A 23 0.91 -0.63 10.38
N ILE A 24 0.71 0.62 9.99
CA ILE A 24 -0.56 1.11 9.42
C ILE A 24 -0.58 1.08 7.88
N ARG A 25 0.42 0.44 7.25
CA ARG A 25 0.58 0.38 5.78
C ARG A 25 0.83 1.74 5.12
N ASP A 26 1.36 2.70 5.84
CA ASP A 26 1.97 3.92 5.32
C ASP A 26 3.42 3.58 4.91
N LEU A 27 3.60 2.84 3.81
CA LEU A 27 4.91 2.33 3.44
C LEU A 27 5.82 3.43 2.92
N THR A 28 5.30 4.35 2.12
CA THR A 28 6.07 5.53 1.66
C THR A 28 6.49 6.42 2.83
N GLY A 29 5.60 6.71 3.77
CA GLY A 29 5.95 7.46 4.98
C GLY A 29 6.97 6.73 5.85
N ALA A 30 6.86 5.40 5.97
CA ALA A 30 7.84 4.57 6.68
C ALA A 30 9.24 4.64 6.04
N ILE A 31 9.32 4.51 4.70
CA ILE A 31 10.57 4.65 3.94
C ILE A 31 11.22 6.00 4.21
N ASN A 32 10.45 7.09 4.15
CA ASN A 32 10.95 8.44 4.39
C ASN A 32 11.52 8.59 5.80
N SER A 33 10.82 8.07 6.81
CA SER A 33 11.27 8.11 8.20
C SER A 33 12.52 7.25 8.43
N LEU A 34 12.56 6.04 7.87
CA LEU A 34 13.72 5.15 7.99
C LEU A 34 14.95 5.69 7.26
N LYS A 35 14.77 6.31 6.10
CA LYS A 35 15.87 7.04 5.42
C LYS A 35 16.40 8.19 6.26
N LYS A 36 15.54 8.95 6.94
CA LYS A 36 15.97 9.98 7.90
C LYS A 36 16.72 9.36 9.08
N SER A 37 16.27 8.23 9.60
CA SER A 37 17.02 7.51 10.64
C SER A 37 18.44 7.20 10.19
N LEU A 38 18.61 6.69 8.96
CA LEU A 38 19.92 6.37 8.38
C LEU A 38 20.76 7.60 8.02
N GLN A 39 20.16 8.79 7.84
CA GLN A 39 20.90 10.05 7.71
C GLN A 39 21.59 10.44 9.02
N TYR A 40 20.95 10.19 10.17
CA TYR A 40 21.52 10.45 11.49
C TYR A 40 22.51 9.36 11.94
N ASN A 41 22.24 8.11 11.61
CA ASN A 41 23.14 6.97 11.89
C ASN A 41 23.09 5.95 10.75
N ARG A 42 24.11 5.99 9.90
CA ARG A 42 24.22 5.09 8.75
C ARG A 42 24.36 3.61 9.12
N ASP A 43 24.85 3.34 10.33
CA ASP A 43 25.12 2.00 10.84
C ASP A 43 23.97 1.46 11.70
N ASN A 44 22.80 2.14 11.68
CA ASN A 44 21.61 1.65 12.37
C ASN A 44 21.06 0.40 11.67
N ILE A 45 21.47 -0.77 12.14
CA ILE A 45 21.09 -2.09 11.63
C ILE A 45 19.56 -2.29 11.63
N ALA A 46 18.91 -1.88 12.73
CA ALA A 46 17.46 -2.03 12.87
C ALA A 46 16.72 -1.22 11.78
N SER A 47 17.15 0.01 11.51
CA SER A 47 16.57 0.87 10.46
C SER A 47 16.78 0.27 9.07
N ARG A 48 17.96 -0.28 8.75
CA ARG A 48 18.21 -0.95 7.47
C ARG A 48 17.35 -2.19 7.31
N ASN A 49 17.27 -3.02 8.34
CA ASN A 49 16.48 -4.24 8.30
C ASN A 49 14.99 -3.95 8.09
N LEU A 50 14.46 -2.96 8.81
CA LEU A 50 13.08 -2.54 8.65
C LEU A 50 12.83 -1.87 7.30
N LEU A 51 13.76 -1.04 6.82
CA LEU A 51 13.66 -0.40 5.50
C LEU A 51 13.59 -1.45 4.39
N GLY A 52 14.45 -2.47 4.44
CA GLY A 52 14.38 -3.61 3.52
C GLY A 52 13.03 -4.33 3.57
N LEU A 53 12.49 -4.57 4.78
CA LEU A 53 11.18 -5.21 4.95
C LEU A 53 10.04 -4.35 4.37
N VAL A 54 10.09 -3.04 4.55
CA VAL A 54 9.10 -2.10 4.01
C VAL A 54 9.16 -2.06 2.48
N TYR A 55 10.36 -2.02 1.89
CA TYR A 55 10.54 -2.13 0.45
C TYR A 55 9.99 -3.44 -0.11
N TYR A 56 10.30 -4.56 0.55
CA TYR A 56 9.77 -5.87 0.17
C TYR A 56 8.24 -5.89 0.18
N GLY A 57 7.62 -5.34 1.23
CA GLY A 57 6.17 -5.24 1.38
C GLY A 57 5.48 -4.35 0.34
N ARG A 58 6.23 -3.40 -0.26
CA ARG A 58 5.77 -2.53 -1.36
C ARG A 58 6.03 -3.13 -2.75
N GLY A 59 6.77 -4.24 -2.82
CA GLY A 59 7.14 -4.88 -4.06
C GLY A 59 8.46 -4.39 -4.67
N ASP A 60 9.20 -3.54 -3.99
CA ASP A 60 10.52 -3.04 -4.38
C ASP A 60 11.62 -4.02 -3.89
N VAL A 61 11.65 -5.22 -4.49
CA VAL A 61 12.48 -6.34 -3.99
C VAL A 61 13.98 -6.09 -4.15
N VAL A 62 14.40 -5.37 -5.18
CA VAL A 62 15.81 -5.02 -5.42
C VAL A 62 16.29 -4.09 -4.32
N GLU A 63 15.52 -3.07 -3.98
CA GLU A 63 15.80 -2.12 -2.91
C GLU A 63 15.83 -2.83 -1.54
N ALA A 64 14.91 -3.78 -1.33
CA ALA A 64 14.88 -4.59 -0.12
C ALA A 64 16.16 -5.41 0.06
N LEU A 65 16.57 -6.15 -0.98
CA LEU A 65 17.80 -6.93 -0.97
C LEU A 65 19.03 -6.05 -0.76
N THR A 66 19.08 -4.88 -1.37
CA THR A 66 20.17 -3.90 -1.20
C THR A 66 20.31 -3.51 0.27
N GLU A 67 19.23 -3.12 0.94
CA GLU A 67 19.31 -2.73 2.36
C GLU A 67 19.70 -3.90 3.27
N TRP A 68 19.20 -5.10 3.01
CA TRP A 68 19.57 -6.28 3.80
C TRP A 68 21.04 -6.71 3.56
N VAL A 69 21.57 -6.60 2.34
CA VAL A 69 22.97 -6.85 2.05
C VAL A 69 23.88 -5.82 2.74
N LEU A 70 23.50 -4.54 2.70
CA LEU A 70 24.21 -3.49 3.43
C LEU A 70 24.19 -3.75 4.95
N SER A 71 23.04 -4.13 5.50
CA SER A 71 22.90 -4.50 6.89
C SER A 71 23.79 -5.69 7.28
N LYS A 72 23.78 -6.75 6.45
CA LYS A 72 24.64 -7.92 6.65
C LYS A 72 26.12 -7.58 6.62
N ASN A 73 26.56 -6.67 5.73
CA ASN A 73 27.96 -6.25 5.65
C ASN A 73 28.39 -5.47 6.88
N LEU A 74 27.51 -4.66 7.47
CA LEU A 74 27.78 -3.95 8.72
C LEU A 74 27.80 -4.89 9.94
N GLN A 75 26.88 -5.84 10.00
CA GLN A 75 26.79 -6.85 11.07
C GLN A 75 26.58 -8.23 10.47
N PRO A 76 27.67 -8.99 10.23
CA PRO A 76 27.60 -10.31 9.57
C PRO A 76 26.92 -11.39 10.42
N LYS A 77 27.08 -11.33 11.75
CA LYS A 77 26.55 -12.31 12.71
C LYS A 77 25.34 -11.75 13.43
N GLU A 78 24.41 -12.64 13.88
CA GLU A 78 23.22 -12.28 14.68
C GLU A 78 22.37 -11.17 14.03
N ASN A 79 22.26 -11.20 12.72
CA ASN A 79 21.52 -10.20 11.95
C ASN A 79 20.35 -10.84 11.20
N ILE A 80 19.14 -10.35 11.47
CA ILE A 80 17.89 -10.82 10.85
C ILE A 80 17.91 -10.68 9.31
N ALA A 81 18.73 -9.77 8.76
CA ALA A 81 18.92 -9.65 7.33
C ALA A 81 19.37 -10.96 6.67
N ASN A 82 20.20 -11.76 7.37
CA ASN A 82 20.64 -13.07 6.87
C ASN A 82 19.44 -14.01 6.61
N TYR A 83 18.47 -13.99 7.52
CA TYR A 83 17.22 -14.76 7.39
C TYR A 83 16.40 -14.29 6.18
N TYR A 84 16.18 -12.97 6.01
CA TYR A 84 15.42 -12.44 4.90
C TYR A 84 16.09 -12.73 3.55
N ILE A 85 17.40 -12.51 3.43
CA ILE A 85 18.16 -12.83 2.22
C ILE A 85 18.03 -14.31 1.89
N LYS A 86 18.20 -15.18 2.89
CA LYS A 86 18.08 -16.63 2.71
C LYS A 86 16.68 -17.01 2.23
N LYS A 87 15.63 -16.48 2.88
CA LYS A 87 14.23 -16.73 2.52
C LYS A 87 13.88 -16.32 1.10
N VAL A 88 14.39 -15.17 0.67
CA VAL A 88 14.18 -14.71 -0.72
C VAL A 88 14.92 -15.62 -1.69
N LYS A 89 16.14 -16.07 -1.35
CA LYS A 89 16.94 -16.97 -2.20
C LYS A 89 16.38 -18.40 -2.27
N GLU A 90 15.82 -18.91 -1.19
CA GLU A 90 15.21 -20.25 -1.13
C GLU A 90 13.99 -20.37 -2.06
N LYS A 91 13.34 -19.25 -2.37
CA LYS A 91 12.20 -19.20 -3.28
C LYS A 91 12.63 -18.75 -4.69
N GLN A 92 13.45 -19.56 -5.33
CA GLN A 92 14.00 -19.24 -6.65
C GLN A 92 12.89 -18.92 -7.68
N GLU A 93 11.81 -19.69 -7.68
CA GLU A 93 10.67 -19.46 -8.57
C GLU A 93 9.99 -18.09 -8.34
N ASP A 94 9.85 -17.67 -7.08
CA ASP A 94 9.31 -16.36 -6.76
C ASP A 94 10.24 -15.23 -7.23
N LEU A 95 11.57 -15.40 -7.08
CA LEU A 95 12.57 -14.47 -7.60
C LEU A 95 12.51 -14.35 -9.12
N ASP A 96 12.41 -15.48 -9.81
CA ASP A 96 12.31 -15.51 -11.28
C ASP A 96 11.03 -14.82 -11.75
N ARG A 97 9.91 -15.03 -11.06
CA ARG A 97 8.66 -14.32 -11.32
C ARG A 97 8.80 -12.81 -11.10
N ILE A 98 9.43 -12.38 -10.01
CA ILE A 98 9.69 -10.96 -9.72
C ILE A 98 10.60 -10.35 -10.79
N ASN A 99 11.68 -11.02 -11.17
CA ASN A 99 12.58 -10.58 -12.24
C ASN A 99 11.85 -10.44 -13.57
N GLN A 100 11.00 -11.40 -13.91
CA GLN A 100 10.14 -11.31 -15.09
C GLN A 100 9.16 -10.14 -14.99
N ALA A 101 8.55 -9.89 -13.82
CA ALA A 101 7.67 -8.75 -13.62
C ALA A 101 8.38 -7.41 -13.85
N ILE A 102 9.59 -7.25 -13.31
CA ILE A 102 10.42 -6.07 -13.52
C ILE A 102 10.77 -5.90 -15.02
N LYS A 103 11.15 -6.98 -15.68
CA LYS A 103 11.42 -6.97 -17.14
C LYS A 103 10.20 -6.53 -17.93
N ARG A 104 9.00 -7.05 -17.59
CA ARG A 104 7.74 -6.65 -18.22
C ARG A 104 7.40 -5.18 -17.98
N TYR A 105 7.63 -4.69 -16.76
CA TYR A 105 7.45 -3.28 -16.43
C TYR A 105 8.37 -2.37 -17.25
N ASN A 106 9.65 -2.71 -17.39
CA ASN A 106 10.59 -1.95 -18.19
C ASN A 106 10.21 -1.98 -19.68
N GLN A 107 9.78 -3.12 -20.21
CA GLN A 107 9.24 -3.20 -21.58
C GLN A 107 8.00 -2.32 -21.76
N ALA A 108 7.15 -2.22 -20.74
CA ALA A 108 6.00 -1.33 -20.80
C ALA A 108 6.42 0.14 -20.85
N LEU A 109 7.45 0.54 -20.12
CA LEU A 109 8.02 1.89 -20.22
C LEU A 109 8.54 2.17 -21.64
N ASP A 110 9.28 1.21 -22.24
CA ASP A 110 9.77 1.34 -23.60
C ASP A 110 8.62 1.52 -24.61
N TYR A 111 7.52 0.77 -24.46
CA TYR A 111 6.33 0.93 -25.28
C TYR A 111 5.63 2.27 -25.04
N CYS A 112 5.61 2.81 -23.82
CA CYS A 112 5.11 4.15 -23.55
C CYS A 112 5.92 5.22 -24.29
N TYR A 113 7.25 5.12 -24.31
CA TYR A 113 8.13 6.03 -25.08
C TYR A 113 7.85 5.95 -26.59
N GLN A 114 7.51 4.77 -27.10
CA GLN A 114 7.13 4.53 -28.50
C GLN A 114 5.67 4.91 -28.79
N LYS A 115 4.92 5.44 -27.82
CA LYS A 115 3.48 5.75 -27.93
C LYS A 115 2.60 4.52 -28.22
N ASN A 116 3.05 3.33 -27.85
CA ASN A 116 2.38 2.05 -28.05
C ASN A 116 1.67 1.62 -26.76
N GLU A 117 0.65 2.37 -26.36
CA GLU A 117 -0.01 2.24 -25.06
C GLU A 117 -0.68 0.88 -24.86
N ASP A 118 -1.28 0.31 -25.92
CA ASP A 118 -1.93 -1.00 -25.83
C ASP A 118 -0.92 -2.10 -25.48
N LEU A 119 0.25 -2.10 -26.11
CA LEU A 119 1.32 -3.05 -25.78
C LEU A 119 1.87 -2.80 -24.38
N ALA A 120 2.01 -1.55 -23.95
CA ALA A 120 2.40 -1.20 -22.60
C ALA A 120 1.40 -1.76 -21.57
N MET A 121 0.10 -1.57 -21.79
CA MET A 121 -0.95 -2.11 -20.91
C MET A 121 -0.92 -3.64 -20.81
N ILE A 122 -0.66 -4.35 -21.92
CA ILE A 122 -0.52 -5.81 -21.93
C ILE A 122 0.67 -6.24 -21.06
N GLN A 123 1.83 -5.59 -21.20
CA GLN A 123 3.02 -5.92 -20.39
C GLN A 123 2.79 -5.61 -18.91
N LEU A 124 2.13 -4.49 -18.56
CA LEU A 124 1.82 -4.15 -17.18
C LEU A 124 0.87 -5.14 -16.52
N LYS A 125 -0.17 -5.61 -17.23
CA LYS A 125 -1.06 -6.66 -16.72
C LYS A 125 -0.28 -7.93 -16.41
N LYS A 126 0.62 -8.36 -17.31
CA LYS A 126 1.50 -9.52 -17.07
C LYS A 126 2.46 -9.29 -15.91
N ALA A 127 3.00 -8.08 -15.75
CA ALA A 127 3.85 -7.74 -14.62
C ALA A 127 3.10 -7.86 -13.28
N ILE A 128 1.86 -7.39 -13.23
CA ILE A 128 0.98 -7.47 -12.05
C ILE A 128 0.61 -8.92 -11.72
N GLU A 129 0.33 -9.76 -12.72
CA GLU A 129 0.06 -11.19 -12.54
C GLU A 129 1.27 -11.92 -11.94
N LEU A 130 2.48 -11.59 -12.40
CA LEU A 130 3.72 -12.17 -11.88
C LEU A 130 4.06 -11.67 -10.48
N HIS A 131 3.81 -10.38 -10.19
CA HIS A 131 4.14 -9.75 -8.92
C HIS A 131 3.00 -8.83 -8.43
N PRO A 132 1.97 -9.36 -7.74
CA PRO A 132 0.79 -8.60 -7.33
C PRO A 132 1.04 -7.46 -6.33
N ALA A 133 2.20 -7.42 -5.67
CA ALA A 133 2.59 -6.33 -4.77
C ALA A 133 3.28 -5.15 -5.48
N TYR A 134 3.46 -5.21 -6.81
CA TYR A 134 4.25 -4.22 -7.55
C TYR A 134 3.47 -2.92 -7.76
N VAL A 135 3.52 -2.01 -6.78
CA VAL A 135 2.77 -0.74 -6.76
C VAL A 135 3.03 0.10 -8.02
N LYS A 136 4.28 0.20 -8.47
CA LYS A 136 4.66 0.99 -9.67
C LYS A 136 3.93 0.52 -10.94
N ALA A 137 3.69 -0.79 -11.08
CA ALA A 137 2.98 -1.34 -12.23
C ALA A 137 1.49 -0.93 -12.23
N TYR A 138 0.83 -0.93 -11.07
CA TYR A 138 -0.54 -0.43 -10.96
C TYR A 138 -0.64 1.07 -11.23
N GLN A 139 0.34 1.85 -10.78
CA GLN A 139 0.38 3.30 -11.02
C GLN A 139 0.50 3.62 -12.51
N LEU A 140 1.44 2.99 -13.21
CA LEU A 140 1.63 3.21 -14.64
C LEU A 140 0.42 2.72 -15.45
N LEU A 141 -0.15 1.56 -15.10
CA LEU A 141 -1.37 1.06 -15.74
C LEU A 141 -2.55 2.00 -15.49
N THR A 142 -2.65 2.58 -14.29
CA THR A 142 -3.68 3.59 -13.97
C THR A 142 -3.51 4.83 -14.82
N LEU A 143 -2.28 5.32 -14.99
CA LEU A 143 -1.99 6.48 -15.83
C LEU A 143 -2.42 6.25 -17.27
N LEU A 144 -2.10 5.09 -17.85
CA LEU A 144 -2.51 4.73 -19.21
C LEU A 144 -4.04 4.65 -19.33
N TYR A 145 -4.73 4.09 -18.34
CA TYR A 145 -6.20 4.08 -18.33
C TYR A 145 -6.81 5.48 -18.19
N ILE A 146 -6.17 6.39 -17.44
CA ILE A 146 -6.60 7.79 -17.35
C ILE A 146 -6.44 8.46 -18.71
N HIS A 147 -5.30 8.27 -19.37
CA HIS A 147 -5.01 8.83 -20.70
C HIS A 147 -6.00 8.31 -21.76
N GLY A 148 -6.32 7.03 -21.75
CA GLY A 148 -7.34 6.42 -22.62
C GLY A 148 -8.78 6.63 -22.15
N GLU A 149 -9.06 7.52 -21.20
CA GLU A 149 -10.39 7.82 -20.63
C GLU A 149 -11.14 6.62 -20.03
N GLN A 150 -10.46 5.50 -19.78
CA GLN A 150 -10.99 4.28 -19.17
C GLN A 150 -11.04 4.41 -17.65
N TYR A 151 -11.78 5.40 -17.14
CA TYR A 151 -11.77 5.78 -15.72
C TYR A 151 -12.27 4.69 -14.75
N ALA A 152 -13.08 3.75 -15.21
CA ALA A 152 -13.55 2.63 -14.38
C ALA A 152 -12.37 1.68 -14.04
N GLU A 153 -11.59 1.30 -15.06
CA GLU A 153 -10.42 0.44 -14.90
C GLU A 153 -9.29 1.17 -14.14
N ALA A 154 -9.09 2.46 -14.41
CA ALA A 154 -8.16 3.29 -13.66
C ALA A 154 -8.48 3.26 -12.15
N ARG A 155 -9.76 3.45 -11.76
CA ARG A 155 -10.19 3.39 -10.35
C ARG A 155 -9.97 2.04 -9.71
N LYS A 156 -10.19 0.95 -10.45
CA LYS A 156 -9.97 -0.40 -9.95
C LYS A 156 -8.49 -0.62 -9.61
N ASN A 157 -7.60 -0.27 -10.52
CA ASN A 157 -6.15 -0.45 -10.35
C ASN A 157 -5.57 0.44 -9.25
N ILE A 158 -5.94 1.75 -9.24
CA ILE A 158 -5.38 2.65 -8.22
C ILE A 158 -5.84 2.32 -6.80
N ARG A 159 -7.03 1.75 -6.63
CA ARG A 159 -7.49 1.26 -5.32
C ARG A 159 -6.63 0.10 -4.80
N ILE A 160 -6.11 -0.76 -5.70
CA ILE A 160 -5.19 -1.83 -5.31
C ILE A 160 -3.86 -1.22 -4.87
N ALA A 161 -3.30 -0.30 -5.65
CA ALA A 161 -2.09 0.43 -5.28
C ALA A 161 -2.24 1.12 -3.90
N HIS A 162 -3.36 1.79 -3.66
CA HIS A 162 -3.64 2.42 -2.36
C HIS A 162 -3.79 1.44 -1.19
N LYS A 163 -4.27 0.22 -1.42
CA LYS A 163 -4.30 -0.82 -0.39
C LYS A 163 -2.90 -1.33 -0.06
N LEU A 164 -2.01 -1.36 -1.04
CA LEU A 164 -0.62 -1.78 -0.87
C LEU A 164 0.20 -0.71 -0.14
N ASP A 165 0.03 0.56 -0.52
CA ASP A 165 0.66 1.72 0.12
C ASP A 165 -0.34 2.87 0.23
N LYS A 166 -0.72 3.25 1.47
CA LYS A 166 -1.81 4.20 1.72
C LYS A 166 -1.45 5.65 1.45
N THR A 167 -0.18 5.99 1.49
CA THR A 167 0.28 7.39 1.47
C THR A 167 1.23 7.70 0.31
N ASP A 168 1.31 6.80 -0.66
CA ASP A 168 2.10 7.05 -1.85
C ASP A 168 1.54 8.27 -2.63
N ASP A 169 2.40 9.26 -2.85
CA ASP A 169 2.03 10.56 -3.44
C ASP A 169 1.46 10.42 -4.86
N ILE A 170 1.99 9.50 -5.67
CA ILE A 170 1.53 9.27 -7.05
C ILE A 170 0.13 8.65 -7.01
N THR A 171 -0.05 7.65 -6.17
CA THR A 171 -1.33 6.97 -5.95
C THR A 171 -2.40 7.96 -5.49
N MET A 172 -2.07 8.81 -4.51
CA MET A 172 -3.00 9.81 -3.98
C MET A 172 -3.36 10.86 -5.04
N ARG A 173 -2.41 11.29 -5.85
CA ARG A 173 -2.64 12.24 -6.95
C ARG A 173 -3.62 11.66 -7.99
N TYR A 174 -3.39 10.44 -8.45
CA TYR A 174 -4.30 9.80 -9.42
C TYR A 174 -5.70 9.55 -8.85
N MET A 175 -5.80 9.18 -7.56
CA MET A 175 -7.10 9.08 -6.89
C MET A 175 -7.84 10.42 -6.84
N HIS A 176 -7.12 11.51 -6.56
CA HIS A 176 -7.70 12.86 -6.54
C HIS A 176 -8.21 13.26 -7.93
N GLU A 177 -7.42 13.08 -8.98
CA GLU A 177 -7.78 13.35 -10.36
C GLU A 177 -9.03 12.55 -10.78
N LEU A 178 -9.05 11.25 -10.54
CA LEU A 178 -10.20 10.41 -10.82
C LEU A 178 -11.47 10.82 -10.05
N ASN A 179 -11.33 11.38 -8.85
CA ASN A 179 -12.46 11.92 -8.10
C ASN A 179 -12.97 13.24 -8.70
N GLN A 180 -12.08 14.10 -9.20
CA GLN A 180 -12.47 15.32 -9.90
C GLN A 180 -13.23 15.01 -11.19
N VAL A 181 -12.74 14.08 -12.01
CA VAL A 181 -13.43 13.63 -13.23
C VAL A 181 -14.82 13.08 -12.92
N ARG A 182 -14.96 12.30 -11.84
CA ARG A 182 -16.26 11.78 -11.40
C ARG A 182 -17.22 12.90 -11.01
N LYS A 183 -16.75 13.91 -10.26
CA LYS A 183 -17.55 15.07 -9.87
C LYS A 183 -18.03 15.86 -11.09
N ALA A 184 -17.12 16.14 -12.03
CA ALA A 184 -17.42 16.87 -13.25
C ALA A 184 -18.46 16.13 -14.12
N ARG A 185 -18.34 14.80 -14.28
CA ARG A 185 -19.34 13.98 -15.00
C ARG A 185 -20.70 13.96 -14.30
N ASN A 186 -20.73 13.84 -12.97
CA ASN A 186 -21.99 13.88 -12.23
C ASN A 186 -22.68 15.25 -12.32
N ILE A 187 -21.91 16.34 -12.31
CA ILE A 187 -22.44 17.70 -12.52
C ILE A 187 -23.02 17.80 -13.94
N LYS A 188 -22.31 17.31 -14.96
CA LYS A 188 -22.79 17.32 -16.34
C LYS A 188 -24.09 16.52 -16.49
N LEU A 189 -24.21 15.34 -15.90
CA LEU A 189 -25.43 14.54 -15.89
C LEU A 189 -26.60 15.29 -15.24
N ILE A 190 -26.35 15.99 -14.13
CA ILE A 190 -27.37 16.79 -13.44
C ILE A 190 -27.81 17.99 -14.30
N THR A 191 -26.90 18.63 -15.05
CA THR A 191 -27.22 19.75 -15.92
C THR A 191 -27.95 19.30 -17.18
N ASP A 192 -27.58 18.17 -17.77
CA ASP A 192 -28.25 17.59 -18.95
C ASP A 192 -29.67 17.09 -18.60
N ASP A 193 -29.87 16.48 -17.41
CA ASP A 193 -31.19 16.10 -16.91
C ASP A 193 -32.08 17.31 -16.59
N SER A 194 -31.48 18.47 -16.30
CA SER A 194 -32.24 19.72 -16.07
C SER A 194 -32.82 20.28 -17.36
N ALA A 195 -32.18 20.02 -18.52
CA ALA A 195 -32.66 20.43 -19.82
C ALA A 195 -33.81 19.54 -20.35
N ASN A 196 -34.05 18.35 -19.77
CA ASN A 196 -35.04 17.39 -20.25
C ASN A 196 -36.20 17.17 -19.21
N LYS A 197 -36.48 18.15 -18.33
CA LYS A 197 -37.56 18.07 -17.34
C LYS A 197 -38.91 18.38 -17.94
N ASN A 198 -39.46 17.44 -18.69
CA ASN A 198 -40.89 17.21 -18.81
C ASN A 198 -41.23 15.71 -18.80
N LYS A 199 -40.77 14.94 -17.81
CA LYS A 199 -41.30 13.61 -17.49
C LYS A 199 -41.10 13.23 -16.03
N LYS A 200 -42.25 13.25 -15.29
CA LYS A 200 -42.56 12.49 -14.07
C LYS A 200 -41.62 12.63 -12.85
N LYS A 201 -41.95 13.59 -11.98
CA LYS A 201 -41.57 13.58 -10.57
C LYS A 201 -42.10 12.31 -9.90
N LYS A 202 -41.26 11.31 -9.61
CA LYS A 202 -41.52 10.42 -8.48
C LYS A 202 -41.21 11.22 -7.21
N ALA A 203 -42.27 11.57 -6.48
CA ALA A 203 -42.15 12.25 -5.22
C ALA A 203 -41.27 11.45 -4.24
N LYS A 204 -40.18 12.05 -3.78
CA LYS A 204 -39.50 11.56 -2.57
C LYS A 204 -40.53 11.72 -1.41
N GLN A 205 -40.90 10.64 -0.78
CA GLN A 205 -41.70 10.68 0.43
C GLN A 205 -40.89 11.39 1.51
N THR A 206 -41.30 12.60 1.85
CA THR A 206 -40.82 13.33 3.01
C THR A 206 -41.92 13.25 4.07
N VAL A 207 -41.54 12.94 5.28
CA VAL A 207 -42.48 13.00 6.42
C VAL A 207 -42.28 14.37 7.07
N THR A 208 -43.39 15.12 7.19
CA THR A 208 -43.45 16.47 7.78
C THR A 208 -44.00 16.35 9.19
N TYR A 209 -43.23 16.81 10.16
CA TYR A 209 -43.70 16.91 11.55
C TYR A 209 -43.89 18.38 11.91
N ASN A 210 -45.09 18.76 12.40
CA ASN A 210 -45.36 20.08 12.95
C ASN A 210 -45.24 20.01 14.47
N ILE A 211 -44.30 20.72 15.04
CA ILE A 211 -44.17 20.90 16.49
C ILE A 211 -44.23 22.39 16.77
N GLY A 212 -45.44 22.86 17.18
CA GLY A 212 -45.70 24.29 17.41
C GLY A 212 -45.62 25.11 16.11
N ASN A 213 -44.88 26.21 16.10
CA ASN A 213 -44.74 27.11 14.95
C ASN A 213 -43.58 26.73 13.99
N GLU A 214 -42.91 25.60 14.19
CA GLU A 214 -41.80 25.16 13.32
C GLU A 214 -42.17 23.88 12.57
N THR A 215 -41.88 23.88 11.26
CA THR A 215 -42.08 22.74 10.36
C THR A 215 -40.75 22.08 10.08
N ILE A 216 -40.53 20.88 10.63
CA ILE A 216 -39.31 20.09 10.38
C ILE A 216 -39.59 19.12 9.25
N ILE A 217 -38.85 19.26 8.13
CA ILE A 217 -38.92 18.37 6.98
C ILE A 217 -37.71 17.41 7.07
N GLN A 218 -37.99 16.14 7.41
CA GLN A 218 -36.95 15.10 7.38
C GLN A 218 -37.11 14.22 6.13
N PRO A 219 -36.02 13.96 5.37
CA PRO A 219 -36.08 12.95 4.33
C PRO A 219 -36.22 11.58 4.97
N VAL A 220 -37.16 10.76 4.49
CA VAL A 220 -37.24 9.34 4.90
C VAL A 220 -35.98 8.66 4.42
N THR A 221 -35.00 8.47 5.30
CA THR A 221 -33.91 7.53 5.08
C THR A 221 -34.51 6.14 5.16
N THR A 222 -34.80 5.53 4.00
CA THR A 222 -34.98 4.08 3.93
C THR A 222 -33.76 3.45 4.57
N GLY A 223 -33.98 2.77 5.72
CA GLY A 223 -32.95 2.24 6.58
C GLY A 223 -31.87 1.54 5.74
N LEU A 224 -30.64 1.99 5.94
CA LEU A 224 -29.45 1.27 5.58
C LEU A 224 -29.60 -0.14 6.16
N LYS A 225 -29.82 -1.13 5.29
CA LYS A 225 -29.47 -2.51 5.63
C LYS A 225 -27.95 -2.53 5.78
N ASP A 226 -27.51 -2.20 6.98
CA ASP A 226 -26.12 -2.34 7.37
C ASP A 226 -25.76 -3.84 7.36
N ASN A 227 -25.18 -4.29 6.26
CA ASN A 227 -24.41 -5.52 6.24
C ASN A 227 -23.06 -5.30 6.97
N VAL A 228 -23.08 -4.57 8.08
CA VAL A 228 -21.93 -4.29 8.92
C VAL A 228 -21.35 -5.58 9.51
N GLY A 229 -22.19 -6.60 9.74
CA GLY A 229 -21.75 -7.86 10.35
C GLY A 229 -20.78 -8.67 9.49
N LEU A 230 -21.01 -8.78 8.18
CA LEU A 230 -20.19 -9.66 7.32
C LEU A 230 -18.83 -9.05 6.99
N HIS A 231 -18.76 -7.75 6.71
CA HIS A 231 -17.50 -7.07 6.45
C HIS A 231 -16.65 -6.89 7.72
N SER A 232 -17.28 -6.72 8.88
CA SER A 232 -16.58 -6.67 10.17
C SER A 232 -15.99 -8.03 10.52
N MET A 233 -16.71 -9.14 10.30
CA MET A 233 -16.22 -10.50 10.51
C MET A 233 -15.05 -10.83 9.57
N ILE A 234 -15.13 -10.46 8.30
CA ILE A 234 -14.04 -10.68 7.33
C ILE A 234 -12.79 -9.90 7.74
N ASN A 235 -12.94 -8.65 8.21
CA ASN A 235 -11.80 -7.83 8.67
C ASN A 235 -11.17 -8.39 9.95
N ILE A 236 -11.96 -8.95 10.85
CA ILE A 236 -11.46 -9.62 12.08
C ILE A 236 -10.69 -10.89 11.70
N VAL A 237 -11.23 -11.73 10.83
CA VAL A 237 -10.56 -12.96 10.36
C VAL A 237 -9.26 -12.61 9.63
N LEU A 238 -9.28 -11.60 8.76
CA LEU A 238 -8.07 -11.13 8.06
C LEU A 238 -7.03 -10.57 9.05
N GLY A 239 -7.47 -9.84 10.06
CA GLY A 239 -6.62 -9.30 11.13
C GLY A 239 -5.96 -10.42 11.97
N VAL A 240 -6.71 -11.48 12.28
CA VAL A 240 -6.19 -12.65 12.99
C VAL A 240 -5.17 -13.40 12.13
N ILE A 241 -5.44 -13.62 10.85
CA ILE A 241 -4.51 -14.30 9.92
C ILE A 241 -3.22 -13.50 9.79
N VAL A 242 -3.31 -12.17 9.64
CA VAL A 242 -2.13 -11.28 9.58
C VAL A 242 -1.40 -11.26 10.93
N GLY A 243 -2.13 -11.21 12.04
CA GLY A 243 -1.56 -11.26 13.40
C GLY A 243 -0.82 -12.57 13.67
N VAL A 244 -1.38 -13.72 13.28
CA VAL A 244 -0.74 -15.04 13.41
C VAL A 244 0.48 -15.13 12.49
N ALA A 245 0.41 -14.61 11.27
CA ALA A 245 1.55 -14.56 10.35
C ALA A 245 2.69 -13.69 10.90
N VAL A 246 2.38 -12.52 11.48
CA VAL A 246 3.36 -11.64 12.13
C VAL A 246 3.95 -12.30 13.38
N MET A 247 3.13 -12.95 14.21
CA MET A 247 3.59 -13.70 15.39
C MET A 247 4.48 -14.88 14.97
N ALA A 248 4.08 -15.66 13.97
CA ALA A 248 4.89 -16.77 13.47
C ALA A 248 6.18 -16.29 12.81
N PHE A 249 6.15 -15.14 12.12
CA PHE A 249 7.31 -14.60 11.40
C PHE A 249 8.29 -13.81 12.28
N LEU A 250 7.79 -13.12 13.32
CA LEU A 250 8.62 -12.22 14.14
C LEU A 250 8.95 -12.79 15.52
N ILE A 251 8.07 -13.59 16.11
CA ILE A 251 8.22 -14.04 17.52
C ILE A 251 8.71 -15.49 17.60
N MET A 252 8.25 -16.42 16.74
CA MET A 252 8.73 -17.81 16.79
C MET A 252 10.24 -17.97 16.56
N PRO A 253 10.92 -17.26 15.64
CA PRO A 253 12.36 -17.36 15.49
C PRO A 253 13.14 -16.87 16.74
N ALA A 254 12.63 -15.84 17.41
CA ALA A 254 13.25 -15.30 18.61
C ALA A 254 13.14 -16.26 19.82
N VAL A 255 12.00 -16.96 19.93
CA VAL A 255 11.75 -17.93 21.00
C VAL A 255 12.50 -19.24 20.75
N SER A 256 12.63 -19.69 19.48
CA SER A 256 13.40 -20.90 19.15
C SER A 256 14.91 -20.70 19.35
N ALA A 257 15.44 -19.52 18.97
CA ALA A 257 16.84 -19.17 19.22
C ALA A 257 17.17 -19.10 20.73
N SER A 258 16.23 -18.65 21.55
CA SER A 258 16.40 -18.60 23.00
C SER A 258 16.32 -19.99 23.68
N LYS A 259 15.65 -20.97 23.08
CA LYS A 259 15.61 -22.36 23.56
C LYS A 259 16.87 -23.14 23.22
N GLU A 260 17.42 -22.95 22.01
CA GLU A 260 18.69 -23.61 21.64
C GLU A 260 19.88 -23.12 22.47
N SER A 261 19.91 -21.86 22.90
CA SER A 261 20.96 -21.35 23.77
C SER A 261 20.91 -21.92 25.20
N LYS A 262 19.74 -22.39 25.67
CA LYS A 262 19.57 -23.02 26.99
C LYS A 262 19.87 -24.52 27.00
N THR A 263 19.75 -25.20 25.86
CA THR A 263 20.02 -26.64 25.73
C THR A 263 21.51 -26.94 25.56
N ASN A 264 22.32 -25.97 25.12
CA ASN A 264 23.77 -26.11 24.98
C ASN A 264 24.57 -25.72 26.25
N GLN A 265 23.90 -25.45 27.37
CA GLN A 265 24.53 -25.17 28.69
C GLN A 265 24.24 -26.25 29.76
N GLN A 266 23.72 -27.39 29.40
CA GLN A 266 23.68 -28.61 30.18
C GLN A 266 24.51 -29.69 29.49
#